data_60b992f7a2607f14e66f22023ace0772
#
_entry.id   60b992f7a2607f14e66f22023ace0772
#
_cell.length_a   1.000
_cell.length_b   1.000
_cell.length_c   1.000
_cell.angle_alpha   90.00
_cell.angle_beta   90.00
_cell.angle_gamma   90.00
#
_symmetry.space_group_name_H-M   'P 1'
#
loop_
_entity.id
_entity.type
_entity.pdbx_description
1 polymer ?
#
loop_
_entity_poly.entity_id
_entity_poly.type
_entity_poly.pdbx_seq_one_letter_code
_entity_poly.pdbx_strand_id
1 'polypeptide(L)'
;VPAFQEFFFDRDYEKLANWTNLNLKNIDNPWENPLENWVFEGQEGYDIAATAQEAFENAFFSVLDKYDADIPLIMTGGCALNVLVNEKVKCLYNRPLYVPPNPHDGSLSLGHMFLYRKPTERVEIAYSGLPLLNKRTDLKFYIAKYNATKITKKQIAELIKDGKILGLVYGDSEVGPRALGNRSIVCDPNIADMKDILNSKVKFREWYRPFAPFCKKEEAHQWFESRTFENLEYMSYAPRVKVDTLPSITHVDGTARLQTVTEESHPDFYELLTEFGKISDTNVLLNTSFNIRGYPILSTIEDALYALNNTDMDYVVIEDYLFGKSEVQ
;
A
#
# COMPACT_ATOMS: atom_id res chain seq x y z
N VAL A 1 26.35 -9.24 -9.74
CA VAL A 1 25.85 -8.35 -10.67
C VAL A 1 25.74 -8.93 -12.10
N PRO A 2 26.79 -9.22 -12.91
CA PRO A 2 26.61 -9.86 -14.21
C PRO A 2 25.91 -11.23 -14.13
N ALA A 3 26.22 -12.03 -13.13
CA ALA A 3 25.62 -13.36 -12.92
C ALA A 3 24.09 -13.28 -12.67
N PHE A 4 23.63 -12.26 -11.96
CA PHE A 4 22.20 -12.07 -11.72
C PHE A 4 21.47 -11.62 -13.00
N GLN A 5 22.09 -10.77 -13.78
CA GLN A 5 21.57 -10.33 -15.08
C GLN A 5 21.47 -11.49 -16.06
N GLU A 6 22.52 -12.34 -16.16
CA GLU A 6 22.53 -13.55 -16.97
C GLU A 6 21.45 -14.56 -16.51
N PHE A 7 21.24 -14.73 -15.20
CA PHE A 7 20.20 -15.61 -14.68
C PHE A 7 18.80 -15.20 -15.08
N PHE A 8 18.42 -13.93 -14.86
CA PHE A 8 17.06 -13.46 -15.13
C PHE A 8 16.75 -13.27 -16.62
N PHE A 9 17.75 -12.89 -17.41
CA PHE A 9 17.53 -12.55 -18.82
C PHE A 9 18.02 -13.63 -19.77
N ASP A 10 19.12 -14.31 -19.46
CA ASP A 10 19.71 -15.36 -20.30
C ASP A 10 19.29 -16.77 -19.83
N ARG A 11 18.59 -16.88 -18.67
CA ARG A 11 18.17 -18.15 -18.08
C ARG A 11 19.32 -19.15 -17.82
N ASP A 12 20.49 -18.64 -17.47
CA ASP A 12 21.66 -19.47 -17.13
C ASP A 12 21.60 -19.96 -15.67
N TYR A 13 20.77 -20.97 -15.43
CA TYR A 13 20.58 -21.57 -14.11
C TYR A 13 21.86 -22.22 -13.55
N GLU A 14 22.82 -22.66 -14.40
CA GLU A 14 24.07 -23.24 -13.94
C GLU A 14 24.99 -22.17 -13.31
N LYS A 15 25.02 -20.97 -13.88
CA LYS A 15 25.76 -19.85 -13.30
C LYS A 15 25.19 -19.40 -11.97
N LEU A 16 23.87 -19.35 -11.85
CA LEU A 16 23.23 -19.04 -10.55
C LEU A 16 23.58 -20.09 -9.50
N ALA A 17 23.50 -21.37 -9.84
CA ALA A 17 23.84 -22.47 -8.92
C ALA A 17 25.28 -22.36 -8.43
N ASN A 18 26.22 -22.00 -9.30
CA ASN A 18 27.61 -21.80 -8.93
C ASN A 18 27.82 -20.56 -8.06
N TRP A 19 27.09 -19.48 -8.32
CA TRP A 19 27.18 -18.23 -7.57
C TRP A 19 26.59 -18.34 -6.16
N THR A 20 25.52 -19.13 -6.01
CA THR A 20 24.80 -19.29 -4.73
C THR A 20 25.17 -20.55 -3.96
N ASN A 21 26.12 -21.35 -4.45
CA ASN A 21 26.43 -22.71 -3.95
C ASN A 21 25.21 -23.66 -3.90
N LEU A 22 24.20 -23.40 -4.72
CA LEU A 22 23.00 -24.21 -4.81
C LEU A 22 23.18 -25.35 -5.81
N ASN A 23 22.76 -26.52 -5.40
CA ASN A 23 22.64 -27.66 -6.31
C ASN A 23 21.25 -27.71 -6.94
N LEU A 24 21.03 -26.87 -7.96
CA LEU A 24 19.77 -26.82 -8.70
C LEU A 24 19.51 -28.07 -9.54
N LYS A 25 20.50 -28.96 -9.68
CA LYS A 25 20.36 -30.19 -10.49
C LYS A 25 19.39 -31.21 -9.90
N ASN A 26 19.03 -31.08 -8.61
CA ASN A 26 18.11 -31.97 -7.91
C ASN A 26 16.72 -31.36 -7.67
N ILE A 27 16.36 -30.30 -8.36
CA ILE A 27 15.02 -29.71 -8.26
C ILE A 27 14.11 -30.38 -9.29
N ASP A 28 13.43 -31.44 -8.86
CA ASP A 28 12.45 -32.16 -9.69
C ASP A 28 11.21 -31.32 -9.98
N ASN A 29 10.94 -30.28 -9.19
CA ASN A 29 9.84 -29.34 -9.35
C ASN A 29 10.32 -27.91 -9.06
N PRO A 30 10.49 -27.05 -10.09
CA PRO A 30 10.89 -25.65 -9.88
C PRO A 30 9.85 -24.79 -9.13
N TRP A 31 8.66 -25.33 -8.86
CA TRP A 31 7.60 -24.72 -8.05
C TRP A 31 7.57 -25.21 -6.60
N GLU A 32 8.28 -26.29 -6.27
CA GLU A 32 8.60 -26.62 -4.89
C GLU A 32 9.68 -25.65 -4.44
N ASN A 33 9.30 -24.71 -3.58
CA ASN A 33 10.08 -23.55 -3.16
C ASN A 33 11.50 -23.92 -2.68
N PRO A 34 12.55 -23.91 -3.52
CA PRO A 34 13.91 -24.20 -3.10
C PRO A 34 14.49 -23.10 -2.23
N LEU A 35 13.75 -21.98 -2.07
CA LEU A 35 14.15 -20.78 -1.34
C LEU A 35 13.66 -20.76 0.10
N GLU A 36 12.98 -21.81 0.57
CA GLU A 36 12.46 -21.88 1.95
C GLU A 36 13.57 -21.75 3.02
N ASN A 37 14.81 -22.06 2.64
CA ASN A 37 15.99 -21.96 3.51
C ASN A 37 16.95 -20.82 3.11
N TRP A 38 16.58 -19.97 2.16
CA TRP A 38 17.41 -18.84 1.76
C TRP A 38 17.13 -17.66 2.65
N VAL A 39 17.96 -17.47 3.62
CA VAL A 39 17.97 -16.26 4.43
C VAL A 39 19.12 -15.41 3.94
N PHE A 40 18.82 -14.46 3.05
CA PHE A 40 19.76 -13.41 2.73
C PHE A 40 19.74 -12.39 3.85
N GLU A 41 20.78 -12.38 4.66
CA GLU A 41 20.92 -11.46 5.79
C GLU A 41 22.03 -10.44 5.53
N GLY A 42 21.92 -9.29 6.19
CA GLY A 42 22.94 -8.27 6.17
C GLY A 42 23.21 -7.67 4.78
N GLN A 43 24.44 -7.24 4.54
CA GLN A 43 24.84 -6.49 3.34
C GLN A 43 24.62 -7.30 2.06
N GLU A 44 24.88 -8.60 2.06
CA GLU A 44 24.68 -9.46 0.89
C GLU A 44 23.22 -9.46 0.42
N GLY A 45 22.26 -9.59 1.36
CA GLY A 45 20.85 -9.52 1.05
C GLY A 45 20.42 -8.16 0.47
N TYR A 46 20.98 -7.08 0.98
CA TYR A 46 20.74 -5.73 0.45
C TYR A 46 21.31 -5.55 -0.95
N ASP A 47 22.51 -6.05 -1.21
CA ASP A 47 23.17 -5.97 -2.52
C ASP A 47 22.42 -6.78 -3.58
N ILE A 48 21.89 -7.96 -3.22
CA ILE A 48 21.05 -8.77 -4.10
C ILE A 48 19.75 -8.05 -4.43
N ALA A 49 19.08 -7.49 -3.44
CA ALA A 49 17.82 -6.77 -3.64
C ALA A 49 18.02 -5.52 -4.52
N ALA A 50 19.07 -4.76 -4.29
CA ALA A 50 19.43 -3.58 -5.08
C ALA A 50 19.77 -3.97 -6.53
N THR A 51 20.54 -5.04 -6.71
CA THR A 51 20.91 -5.56 -8.02
C THR A 51 19.71 -6.05 -8.82
N ALA A 52 18.77 -6.75 -8.16
CA ALA A 52 17.54 -7.21 -8.78
C ALA A 52 16.69 -6.02 -9.28
N GLN A 53 16.56 -4.98 -8.46
CA GLN A 53 15.84 -3.78 -8.84
C GLN A 53 16.51 -3.08 -10.02
N GLU A 54 17.83 -2.90 -10.00
CA GLU A 54 18.58 -2.27 -11.09
C GLU A 54 18.47 -3.06 -12.40
N ALA A 55 18.60 -4.38 -12.35
CA ALA A 55 18.48 -5.24 -13.51
C ALA A 55 17.06 -5.16 -14.12
N PHE A 56 16.03 -5.15 -13.27
CA PHE A 56 14.64 -4.96 -13.72
C PHE A 56 14.46 -3.59 -14.39
N GLU A 57 14.96 -2.53 -13.80
CA GLU A 57 14.88 -1.17 -14.34
C GLU A 57 15.55 -1.07 -15.72
N ASN A 58 16.77 -1.58 -15.84
CA ASN A 58 17.51 -1.56 -17.10
C ASN A 58 16.76 -2.31 -18.22
N ALA A 59 16.20 -3.47 -17.91
CA ALA A 59 15.39 -4.22 -18.87
C ALA A 59 14.11 -3.44 -19.24
N PHE A 60 13.41 -2.87 -18.25
CA PHE A 60 12.20 -2.11 -18.46
C PHE A 60 12.44 -0.88 -19.36
N PHE A 61 13.46 -0.07 -19.04
CA PHE A 61 13.80 1.11 -19.83
C PHE A 61 14.28 0.75 -21.24
N SER A 62 15.03 -0.35 -21.41
CA SER A 62 15.44 -0.82 -22.73
C SER A 62 14.27 -1.16 -23.68
N VAL A 63 13.14 -1.54 -23.10
CA VAL A 63 11.90 -1.74 -23.85
C VAL A 63 11.19 -0.41 -24.11
N LEU A 64 11.08 0.43 -23.08
CA LEU A 64 10.36 1.70 -23.16
C LEU A 64 10.99 2.67 -24.15
N ASP A 65 12.34 2.71 -24.23
CA ASP A 65 13.11 3.57 -25.14
C ASP A 65 12.89 3.26 -26.64
N LYS A 66 12.27 2.12 -26.94
CA LYS A 66 11.90 1.77 -28.34
C LYS A 66 10.62 2.47 -28.83
N TYR A 67 9.91 3.13 -27.93
CA TYR A 67 8.64 3.77 -28.24
C TYR A 67 8.75 5.30 -28.13
N ASP A 68 7.91 5.97 -28.92
CA ASP A 68 7.87 7.44 -28.93
C ASP A 68 7.54 8.02 -27.54
N ALA A 69 8.37 8.96 -27.10
CA ALA A 69 8.25 9.59 -25.79
C ALA A 69 7.01 10.48 -25.63
N ASP A 70 6.39 10.91 -26.72
CA ASP A 70 5.25 11.84 -26.70
C ASP A 70 3.88 11.14 -26.54
N ILE A 71 3.86 9.81 -26.61
CA ILE A 71 2.62 9.05 -26.48
C ILE A 71 2.28 8.84 -25.00
N PRO A 72 1.04 9.14 -24.55
CA PRO A 72 0.59 8.79 -23.20
C PRO A 72 0.78 7.30 -22.89
N LEU A 73 1.22 6.99 -21.68
CA LEU A 73 1.55 5.64 -21.25
C LEU A 73 0.54 5.15 -20.20
N ILE A 74 0.01 3.95 -20.41
CA ILE A 74 -0.74 3.21 -19.40
C ILE A 74 0.09 1.99 -19.02
N MET A 75 0.41 1.85 -17.73
CA MET A 75 1.16 0.69 -17.24
C MET A 75 0.23 -0.28 -16.53
N THR A 76 0.22 -1.54 -17.01
CA THR A 76 -0.55 -2.65 -16.45
C THR A 76 0.32 -3.89 -16.32
N GLY A 77 -0.23 -4.95 -15.73
CA GLY A 77 0.50 -6.16 -15.38
C GLY A 77 1.17 -6.07 -14.01
N GLY A 78 1.64 -7.19 -13.47
CA GLY A 78 2.29 -7.26 -12.17
C GLY A 78 3.50 -6.33 -12.02
N CYS A 79 4.24 -6.07 -13.10
CA CYS A 79 5.38 -5.14 -13.11
C CYS A 79 4.99 -3.69 -12.79
N ALA A 80 3.75 -3.29 -13.08
CA ALA A 80 3.24 -1.95 -12.74
C ALA A 80 3.05 -1.72 -11.24
N LEU A 81 3.23 -2.74 -10.40
CA LEU A 81 3.31 -2.62 -8.94
C LEU A 81 4.68 -2.15 -8.43
N ASN A 82 5.69 -2.07 -9.31
CA ASN A 82 7.00 -1.54 -8.95
C ASN A 82 6.98 -0.01 -8.93
N VAL A 83 6.72 0.54 -7.75
CA VAL A 83 6.55 1.99 -7.53
C VAL A 83 7.81 2.80 -7.83
N LEU A 84 9.01 2.19 -7.70
CA LEU A 84 10.29 2.85 -7.99
C LEU A 84 10.46 3.07 -9.49
N VAL A 85 10.17 2.03 -10.30
CA VAL A 85 10.18 2.17 -11.77
C VAL A 85 9.13 3.18 -12.22
N ASN A 86 7.92 3.12 -11.67
CA ASN A 86 6.85 4.05 -12.03
C ASN A 86 7.26 5.51 -11.76
N GLU A 87 7.88 5.79 -10.61
CA GLU A 87 8.39 7.13 -10.30
C GLU A 87 9.51 7.55 -11.26
N LYS A 88 10.46 6.66 -11.56
CA LYS A 88 11.54 6.93 -12.52
C LYS A 88 10.99 7.21 -13.92
N VAL A 89 10.01 6.44 -14.40
CA VAL A 89 9.33 6.70 -15.68
C VAL A 89 8.70 8.09 -15.68
N LYS A 90 7.97 8.44 -14.61
CA LYS A 90 7.34 9.75 -14.48
C LYS A 90 8.36 10.90 -14.47
N CYS A 91 9.52 10.70 -13.86
CA CYS A 91 10.59 11.69 -13.79
C CYS A 91 11.36 11.86 -15.11
N LEU A 92 11.66 10.75 -15.81
CA LEU A 92 12.51 10.73 -16.99
C LEU A 92 11.78 11.08 -18.28
N TYR A 93 10.51 10.67 -18.40
CA TYR A 93 9.72 10.84 -19.61
C TYR A 93 8.69 11.96 -19.46
N ASN A 94 8.69 12.91 -20.39
CA ASN A 94 7.77 14.06 -20.36
C ASN A 94 6.41 13.71 -20.97
N ARG A 95 5.77 12.62 -20.49
CA ARG A 95 4.49 12.17 -21.02
C ARG A 95 3.52 11.80 -19.89
N PRO A 96 2.21 11.89 -20.12
CA PRO A 96 1.24 11.41 -19.15
C PRO A 96 1.44 9.92 -18.88
N LEU A 97 1.52 9.55 -17.60
CA LEU A 97 1.63 8.18 -17.12
C LEU A 97 0.46 7.86 -16.20
N TYR A 98 -0.25 6.78 -16.49
CA TYR A 98 -1.35 6.28 -15.67
C TYR A 98 -1.11 4.82 -15.28
N VAL A 99 -1.21 4.54 -13.97
CA VAL A 99 -1.23 3.19 -13.41
C VAL A 99 -2.58 3.00 -12.73
N PRO A 100 -3.42 2.06 -13.18
CA PRO A 100 -4.75 1.86 -12.59
C PRO A 100 -4.66 1.34 -11.14
N PRO A 101 -5.75 1.43 -10.35
CA PRO A 101 -5.76 0.99 -8.95
C PRO A 101 -5.49 -0.50 -8.78
N ASN A 102 -5.83 -1.30 -9.77
CA ASN A 102 -5.58 -2.74 -9.81
C ASN A 102 -4.90 -3.13 -11.13
N PRO A 103 -3.57 -2.89 -11.26
CA PRO A 103 -2.89 -3.08 -12.55
C PRO A 103 -2.58 -4.54 -12.89
N HIS A 104 -2.61 -5.46 -11.93
CA HIS A 104 -2.22 -6.87 -12.09
C HIS A 104 -3.40 -7.78 -12.48
N ASP A 105 -3.16 -9.09 -12.54
CA ASP A 105 -4.13 -10.12 -12.99
C ASP A 105 -5.45 -10.10 -12.21
N GLY A 106 -5.49 -9.59 -10.99
CA GLY A 106 -6.71 -9.41 -10.22
C GLY A 106 -7.78 -8.55 -10.90
N SER A 107 -7.42 -7.73 -11.90
CA SER A 107 -8.36 -6.93 -12.68
C SER A 107 -8.87 -7.58 -13.96
N LEU A 108 -8.40 -8.78 -14.31
CA LEU A 108 -8.81 -9.45 -15.55
C LEU A 108 -10.33 -9.68 -15.63
N SER A 109 -10.97 -10.02 -14.52
CA SER A 109 -12.42 -10.19 -14.45
C SER A 109 -13.17 -8.90 -14.78
N LEU A 110 -12.71 -7.76 -14.29
CA LEU A 110 -13.23 -6.43 -14.62
C LEU A 110 -12.99 -6.09 -16.09
N GLY A 111 -11.81 -6.38 -16.61
CA GLY A 111 -11.46 -6.19 -18.01
C GLY A 111 -12.39 -6.97 -18.95
N HIS A 112 -12.67 -8.24 -18.63
CA HIS A 112 -13.63 -9.06 -19.39
C HIS A 112 -15.05 -8.47 -19.32
N MET A 113 -15.48 -8.01 -18.15
CA MET A 113 -16.77 -7.37 -17.99
C MET A 113 -16.87 -6.08 -18.82
N PHE A 114 -15.83 -5.25 -18.84
CA PHE A 114 -15.81 -4.04 -19.67
C PHE A 114 -15.79 -4.32 -21.16
N LEU A 115 -15.10 -5.36 -21.60
CA LEU A 115 -15.15 -5.81 -22.99
C LEU A 115 -16.57 -6.24 -23.41
N TYR A 116 -17.31 -6.86 -22.51
CA TYR A 116 -18.71 -7.26 -22.75
C TYR A 116 -19.68 -6.07 -22.68
N ARG A 117 -19.59 -5.26 -21.61
CA ARG A 117 -20.53 -4.14 -21.35
C ARG A 117 -20.24 -2.91 -22.17
N LYS A 118 -18.95 -2.68 -22.54
CA LYS A 118 -18.47 -1.52 -23.31
C LYS A 118 -19.00 -0.19 -22.73
N PRO A 119 -18.66 0.16 -21.48
CA PRO A 119 -19.14 1.40 -20.87
C PRO A 119 -18.74 2.59 -21.74
N THR A 120 -19.65 3.55 -21.91
CA THR A 120 -19.45 4.79 -22.68
C THR A 120 -19.01 5.94 -21.78
N GLU A 121 -19.10 5.77 -20.47
CA GLU A 121 -18.68 6.74 -19.47
C GLU A 121 -17.54 6.19 -18.61
N ARG A 122 -16.80 7.07 -17.95
CA ARG A 122 -15.76 6.68 -16.99
C ARG A 122 -16.42 5.90 -15.83
N VAL A 123 -15.87 4.73 -15.55
CA VAL A 123 -16.28 3.92 -14.41
C VAL A 123 -15.23 4.07 -13.32
N GLU A 124 -15.64 4.53 -12.13
CA GLU A 124 -14.77 4.50 -10.96
C GLU A 124 -14.69 3.07 -10.42
N ILE A 125 -13.47 2.53 -10.36
CA ILE A 125 -13.24 1.13 -9.95
C ILE A 125 -12.49 1.00 -8.62
N ALA A 126 -11.83 2.05 -8.17
CA ALA A 126 -10.96 1.96 -6.99
C ALA A 126 -11.73 1.54 -5.72
N TYR A 127 -12.96 2.02 -5.55
CA TYR A 127 -13.81 1.78 -4.40
C TYR A 127 -15.10 1.01 -4.76
N SER A 128 -15.06 0.17 -5.79
CA SER A 128 -16.20 -0.62 -6.26
C SER A 128 -16.14 -2.10 -5.81
N GLY A 129 -15.42 -2.37 -4.75
CA GLY A 129 -15.33 -3.70 -4.15
C GLY A 129 -16.60 -4.07 -3.38
N LEU A 130 -16.50 -5.08 -2.52
CA LEU A 130 -17.64 -5.53 -1.73
C LEU A 130 -17.88 -4.63 -0.51
N PRO A 131 -19.14 -4.35 -0.17
CA PRO A 131 -19.48 -3.75 1.11
C PRO A 131 -19.00 -4.67 2.25
N LEU A 132 -18.88 -4.10 3.45
CA LEU A 132 -18.59 -4.92 4.62
C LEU A 132 -19.67 -5.99 4.77
N LEU A 133 -19.28 -7.25 4.60
CA LEU A 133 -20.20 -8.37 4.71
C LEU A 133 -20.84 -8.31 6.10
N ASN A 134 -22.11 -8.70 6.21
CA ASN A 134 -22.93 -8.68 7.42
C ASN A 134 -23.24 -7.29 8.04
N LYS A 135 -22.72 -6.19 7.49
CA LYS A 135 -22.96 -4.82 7.99
C LYS A 135 -24.44 -4.52 8.28
N ARG A 136 -25.34 -4.98 7.40
CA ARG A 136 -26.77 -4.69 7.52
C ARG A 136 -27.45 -5.46 8.66
N THR A 137 -26.95 -6.65 8.98
CA THR A 137 -27.56 -7.54 9.97
C THR A 137 -26.91 -7.39 11.34
N ASP A 138 -25.58 -7.20 11.39
CA ASP A 138 -24.80 -7.42 12.60
C ASP A 138 -24.23 -6.14 13.22
N LEU A 139 -24.12 -5.03 12.47
CA LEU A 139 -23.50 -3.80 13.00
C LEU A 139 -24.20 -3.32 14.29
N LYS A 140 -25.55 -3.33 14.34
CA LYS A 140 -26.29 -2.93 15.54
C LYS A 140 -26.02 -3.86 16.73
N PHE A 141 -25.89 -5.16 16.44
CA PHE A 141 -25.53 -6.14 17.46
C PHE A 141 -24.16 -5.85 18.04
N TYR A 142 -23.14 -5.59 17.19
CA TYR A 142 -21.80 -5.32 17.65
C TYR A 142 -21.67 -3.96 18.36
N ILE A 143 -22.40 -2.93 17.91
CA ILE A 143 -22.50 -1.65 18.63
C ILE A 143 -22.95 -1.88 20.06
N ALA A 144 -24.03 -2.66 20.26
CA ALA A 144 -24.53 -2.96 21.61
C ALA A 144 -23.54 -3.83 22.40
N LYS A 145 -23.01 -4.89 21.78
CA LYS A 145 -22.07 -5.83 22.42
C LYS A 145 -20.79 -5.18 22.91
N TYR A 146 -20.24 -4.23 22.15
CA TYR A 146 -18.97 -3.55 22.45
C TYR A 146 -19.16 -2.18 23.09
N ASN A 147 -20.41 -1.77 23.37
CA ASN A 147 -20.73 -0.41 23.82
C ASN A 147 -20.10 0.67 22.92
N ALA A 148 -20.09 0.40 21.61
CA ALA A 148 -19.50 1.30 20.65
C ALA A 148 -20.25 2.64 20.61
N THR A 149 -19.52 3.74 20.54
CA THR A 149 -20.06 5.10 20.57
C THR A 149 -19.86 5.78 19.22
N LYS A 150 -20.73 6.73 18.91
CA LYS A 150 -20.52 7.57 17.73
C LYS A 150 -19.26 8.41 17.89
N ILE A 151 -18.54 8.57 16.79
CA ILE A 151 -17.32 9.37 16.74
C ILE A 151 -17.31 10.28 15.50
N THR A 152 -16.72 11.47 15.62
CA THR A 152 -16.54 12.43 14.54
C THR A 152 -15.12 12.38 13.98
N LYS A 153 -14.89 12.89 12.76
CA LYS A 153 -13.55 12.98 12.15
C LYS A 153 -12.58 13.78 13.03
N LYS A 154 -13.07 14.83 13.70
CA LYS A 154 -12.28 15.60 14.67
C LYS A 154 -11.78 14.73 15.82
N GLN A 155 -12.66 13.94 16.43
CA GLN A 155 -12.28 13.04 17.54
C GLN A 155 -11.32 11.92 17.06
N ILE A 156 -11.50 11.42 15.83
CA ILE A 156 -10.56 10.47 15.21
C ILE A 156 -9.18 11.13 15.08
N ALA A 157 -9.13 12.35 14.57
CA ALA A 157 -7.88 13.11 14.44
C ALA A 157 -7.19 13.34 15.78
N GLU A 158 -7.95 13.68 16.84
CA GLU A 158 -7.44 13.84 18.21
C GLU A 158 -6.82 12.53 18.72
N LEU A 159 -7.49 11.39 18.55
CA LEU A 159 -6.94 10.08 18.91
C LEU A 159 -5.64 9.75 18.16
N ILE A 160 -5.59 10.02 16.86
CA ILE A 160 -4.37 9.82 16.05
C ILE A 160 -3.23 10.71 16.57
N LYS A 161 -3.51 11.99 16.86
CA LYS A 161 -2.53 12.93 17.42
C LYS A 161 -2.00 12.50 18.77
N ASP A 162 -2.83 11.84 19.58
CA ASP A 162 -2.47 11.23 20.86
C ASP A 162 -1.67 9.90 20.69
N GLY A 163 -1.26 9.57 19.48
CA GLY A 163 -0.45 8.39 19.18
C GLY A 163 -1.22 7.07 19.08
N LYS A 164 -2.56 7.12 18.99
CA LYS A 164 -3.39 5.94 18.86
C LYS A 164 -3.32 5.33 17.46
N ILE A 165 -3.40 4.01 17.41
CA ILE A 165 -3.45 3.23 16.16
C ILE A 165 -4.91 2.83 15.91
N LEU A 166 -5.48 3.31 14.81
CA LEU A 166 -6.88 3.11 14.48
C LEU A 166 -7.05 2.28 13.21
N GLY A 167 -7.94 1.29 13.27
CA GLY A 167 -8.51 0.65 12.07
C GLY A 167 -9.69 1.45 11.55
N LEU A 168 -9.73 1.75 10.26
CA LEU A 168 -10.84 2.46 9.61
C LEU A 168 -11.55 1.56 8.62
N VAL A 169 -12.87 1.51 8.68
CA VAL A 169 -13.74 0.72 7.80
C VAL A 169 -14.89 1.60 7.32
N TYR A 170 -14.83 2.00 6.06
CA TYR A 170 -15.86 2.81 5.40
C TYR A 170 -16.41 2.12 4.16
N GLY A 171 -17.67 2.32 3.85
CA GLY A 171 -18.30 1.95 2.57
C GLY A 171 -17.86 0.61 1.96
N ASP A 172 -17.75 0.60 0.64
CA ASP A 172 -17.28 -0.56 -0.14
C ASP A 172 -15.75 -0.67 -0.11
N SER A 173 -15.22 -1.89 -0.20
CA SER A 173 -13.76 -2.10 -0.19
C SER A 173 -13.09 -1.59 -1.46
N GLU A 174 -11.81 -1.39 -1.37
CA GLU A 174 -10.98 -1.12 -2.52
C GLU A 174 -10.89 -2.33 -3.45
N VAL A 175 -10.80 -2.08 -4.77
CA VAL A 175 -10.46 -3.08 -5.78
C VAL A 175 -8.99 -2.92 -6.12
N GLY A 176 -8.17 -3.87 -5.66
CA GLY A 176 -6.74 -3.86 -5.91
C GLY A 176 -5.91 -4.30 -4.70
N PRO A 177 -4.58 -4.29 -4.84
CA PRO A 177 -3.67 -4.80 -3.82
C PRO A 177 -3.37 -3.79 -2.69
N ARG A 178 -3.95 -2.59 -2.74
CA ARG A 178 -3.69 -1.50 -1.79
C ARG A 178 -4.95 -1.11 -1.02
N ALA A 179 -4.80 -0.87 0.27
CA ALA A 179 -5.81 -0.17 1.05
C ALA A 179 -5.67 1.33 0.77
N LEU A 180 -6.77 1.94 0.37
CA LEU A 180 -6.82 3.35 -0.06
C LEU A 180 -7.73 4.20 0.84
N GLY A 181 -8.13 3.66 2.00
CA GLY A 181 -8.91 4.39 2.98
C GLY A 181 -10.10 3.63 3.54
N ASN A 182 -10.72 2.75 2.75
CA ASN A 182 -11.93 2.05 3.18
C ASN A 182 -11.64 0.82 4.05
N ARG A 183 -10.44 0.26 3.97
CA ARG A 183 -9.96 -0.87 4.80
C ARG A 183 -8.52 -0.57 5.24
N SER A 184 -8.36 0.44 6.07
CA SER A 184 -7.04 1.02 6.41
C SER A 184 -6.75 0.99 7.91
N ILE A 185 -5.48 0.84 8.25
CA ILE A 185 -4.95 1.18 9.57
C ILE A 185 -4.23 2.51 9.42
N VAL A 186 -4.54 3.46 10.30
CA VAL A 186 -3.99 4.81 10.26
C VAL A 186 -3.38 5.20 11.61
N CYS A 187 -2.34 6.03 11.57
CA CYS A 187 -1.71 6.63 12.74
C CYS A 187 -0.88 7.88 12.37
N ASP A 188 -0.31 8.53 13.37
CA ASP A 188 0.53 9.73 13.20
C ASP A 188 1.93 9.33 12.68
N PRO A 189 2.36 9.74 11.48
CA PRO A 189 3.67 9.42 10.92
C PRO A 189 4.82 10.22 11.56
N ASN A 190 4.52 11.25 12.38
CA ASN A 190 5.54 12.05 13.07
C ASN A 190 6.16 11.30 14.27
N ILE A 191 5.52 10.22 14.73
CA ILE A 191 6.03 9.39 15.82
C ILE A 191 7.14 8.48 15.28
N ALA A 192 8.36 8.65 15.78
CA ALA A 192 9.56 8.06 15.18
C ALA A 192 9.57 6.52 15.20
N ASP A 193 9.06 5.88 16.24
CA ASP A 193 9.01 4.44 16.42
C ASP A 193 7.69 3.80 15.97
N MET A 194 6.76 4.57 15.39
CA MET A 194 5.47 4.06 14.95
C MET A 194 5.61 2.96 13.89
N LYS A 195 6.59 3.04 13.00
CA LYS A 195 6.90 1.99 12.02
C LYS A 195 7.22 0.66 12.71
N ASP A 196 8.06 0.69 13.75
CA ASP A 196 8.48 -0.51 14.46
C ASP A 196 7.34 -1.09 15.31
N ILE A 197 6.55 -0.23 15.95
CA ILE A 197 5.34 -0.61 16.68
C ILE A 197 4.35 -1.31 15.74
N LEU A 198 4.05 -0.71 14.60
CA LEU A 198 3.12 -1.30 13.64
C LEU A 198 3.62 -2.64 13.08
N ASN A 199 4.90 -2.73 12.69
CA ASN A 199 5.45 -3.98 12.14
C ASN A 199 5.49 -5.10 13.19
N SER A 200 5.90 -4.81 14.43
CA SER A 200 6.08 -5.84 15.47
C SER A 200 4.77 -6.21 16.18
N LYS A 201 3.87 -5.24 16.44
CA LYS A 201 2.73 -5.42 17.35
C LYS A 201 1.37 -5.45 16.70
N VAL A 202 1.27 -5.01 15.44
CA VAL A 202 0.00 -4.98 14.69
C VAL A 202 0.06 -5.86 13.47
N LYS A 203 1.12 -5.73 12.67
CA LYS A 203 1.26 -6.47 11.40
C LYS A 203 2.01 -7.80 11.56
N PHE A 204 2.77 -7.99 12.63
CA PHE A 204 3.60 -9.18 12.88
C PHE A 204 4.46 -9.57 11.68
N ARG A 205 5.20 -8.59 11.11
CA ARG A 205 5.99 -8.76 9.91
C ARG A 205 7.39 -8.17 10.07
N GLU A 206 8.21 -8.33 9.06
CA GLU A 206 9.61 -7.93 9.04
C GLU A 206 9.77 -6.42 9.30
N TRP A 207 10.73 -6.03 10.12
CA TRP A 207 10.98 -4.65 10.58
C TRP A 207 11.25 -3.64 9.45
N TYR A 208 11.85 -4.12 8.34
CA TYR A 208 12.25 -3.25 7.22
C TYR A 208 11.07 -2.85 6.31
N ARG A 209 9.91 -3.49 6.43
CA ARG A 209 8.78 -3.19 5.54
C ARG A 209 8.26 -1.78 5.77
N PRO A 210 8.16 -0.96 4.71
CA PRO A 210 7.73 0.41 4.81
C PRO A 210 6.21 0.55 4.92
N PHE A 211 5.78 1.73 5.33
CA PHE A 211 4.40 2.18 5.31
C PHE A 211 4.21 3.31 4.31
N ALA A 212 2.96 3.59 3.95
CA ALA A 212 2.61 4.59 2.97
C ALA A 212 2.01 5.83 3.65
N PRO A 213 2.36 7.04 3.21
CA PRO A 213 1.63 8.24 3.59
C PRO A 213 0.38 8.44 2.75
N PHE A 214 -0.61 9.15 3.30
CA PHE A 214 -1.63 9.81 2.50
C PHE A 214 -1.79 11.27 2.93
N CYS A 215 -2.06 12.14 1.96
CA CYS A 215 -2.27 13.56 2.17
C CYS A 215 -3.24 14.12 1.12
N LYS A 216 -3.69 15.34 1.33
CA LYS A 216 -4.47 16.06 0.32
C LYS A 216 -3.61 16.36 -0.91
N LYS A 217 -4.20 16.21 -2.11
CA LYS A 217 -3.50 16.39 -3.39
C LYS A 217 -2.89 17.79 -3.52
N GLU A 218 -3.65 18.82 -3.19
CA GLU A 218 -3.23 20.21 -3.26
C GLU A 218 -2.11 20.58 -2.28
N GLU A 219 -1.96 19.84 -1.18
CA GLU A 219 -0.95 20.07 -0.15
C GLU A 219 0.30 19.17 -0.32
N ALA A 220 0.24 18.16 -1.18
CA ALA A 220 1.30 17.16 -1.35
C ALA A 220 2.69 17.76 -1.66
N HIS A 221 2.72 18.87 -2.39
CA HIS A 221 3.95 19.59 -2.75
C HIS A 221 4.71 20.17 -1.54
N GLN A 222 4.06 20.31 -0.40
CA GLN A 222 4.70 20.79 0.83
C GLN A 222 5.61 19.69 1.44
N TRP A 223 5.21 18.43 1.32
CA TRP A 223 5.81 17.29 1.99
C TRP A 223 6.65 16.41 1.07
N PHE A 224 6.33 16.42 -0.23
CA PHE A 224 6.94 15.52 -1.21
C PHE A 224 7.47 16.29 -2.41
N GLU A 225 8.53 15.76 -3.02
CA GLU A 225 9.09 16.23 -4.27
C GLU A 225 8.69 15.28 -5.39
N SER A 226 7.90 15.76 -6.33
CA SER A 226 7.51 15.04 -7.52
C SER A 226 7.36 16.02 -8.69
N ARG A 227 7.59 15.52 -9.89
CA ARG A 227 7.39 16.30 -11.10
C ARG A 227 5.93 16.72 -11.30
N THR A 228 5.01 15.86 -10.90
CA THR A 228 3.57 16.09 -10.92
C THR A 228 2.91 15.28 -9.82
N PHE A 229 1.81 15.80 -9.27
CA PHE A 229 0.97 15.12 -8.29
C PHE A 229 -0.30 14.52 -8.92
N GLU A 230 -0.34 14.41 -10.25
CA GLU A 230 -1.40 13.70 -10.94
C GLU A 230 -1.21 12.17 -10.84
N ASN A 231 -2.33 11.44 -10.77
CA ASN A 231 -2.40 9.98 -10.73
C ASN A 231 -1.68 9.33 -9.53
N LEU A 232 -1.65 10.01 -8.38
CA LEU A 232 -1.06 9.51 -7.14
C LEU A 232 -2.09 8.90 -6.17
N GLU A 233 -3.34 8.78 -6.59
CA GLU A 233 -4.46 8.33 -5.75
C GLU A 233 -4.34 6.85 -5.34
N TYR A 234 -3.55 6.03 -6.08
CA TYR A 234 -3.54 4.57 -5.94
C TYR A 234 -2.22 3.99 -5.38
N MET A 235 -1.38 4.81 -4.75
CA MET A 235 -0.07 4.37 -4.21
C MET A 235 0.84 3.73 -5.27
N SER A 236 0.79 4.20 -6.49
CA SER A 236 1.53 3.62 -7.64
C SER A 236 2.91 4.24 -7.84
N TYR A 237 3.28 5.26 -7.07
CA TYR A 237 4.53 6.02 -7.21
C TYR A 237 5.20 6.25 -5.85
N ALA A 238 6.49 6.57 -5.89
CA ALA A 238 7.31 6.78 -4.70
C ALA A 238 8.10 8.09 -4.78
N PRO A 239 7.46 9.27 -4.66
CA PRO A 239 8.14 10.55 -4.63
C PRO A 239 9.09 10.67 -3.43
N ARG A 240 10.09 11.58 -3.54
CA ARG A 240 11.01 11.86 -2.45
C ARG A 240 10.32 12.66 -1.34
N VAL A 241 10.60 12.31 -0.08
CA VAL A 241 10.15 13.06 1.10
C VAL A 241 11.06 14.29 1.27
N LYS A 242 10.47 15.46 1.50
CA LYS A 242 11.19 16.75 1.62
C LYS A 242 11.52 17.14 3.06
N VAL A 243 10.91 16.48 4.04
CA VAL A 243 10.94 16.88 5.45
C VAL A 243 11.35 15.71 6.34
N ASP A 244 12.02 16.00 7.43
CA ASP A 244 12.48 14.99 8.41
C ASP A 244 11.42 14.65 9.46
N THR A 245 10.28 15.35 9.43
CA THR A 245 9.19 15.20 10.41
C THR A 245 8.30 13.99 10.17
N LEU A 246 8.55 13.19 9.13
CA LEU A 246 7.75 12.05 8.72
C LEU A 246 8.55 10.72 8.77
N PRO A 247 9.23 10.38 9.88
CA PRO A 247 10.16 9.24 9.93
C PRO A 247 9.47 7.90 9.68
N SER A 248 8.23 7.71 10.12
CA SER A 248 7.54 6.41 10.06
C SER A 248 7.04 6.02 8.65
N ILE A 249 7.05 6.96 7.69
CA ILE A 249 6.66 6.69 6.29
C ILE A 249 7.80 6.91 5.30
N THR A 250 8.94 7.41 5.76
CA THR A 250 10.10 7.63 4.90
C THR A 250 10.87 6.33 4.73
N HIS A 251 11.07 5.91 3.49
CA HIS A 251 11.85 4.73 3.13
C HIS A 251 13.36 5.01 3.31
N VAL A 252 14.17 3.95 3.34
CA VAL A 252 15.63 4.07 3.50
C VAL A 252 16.33 4.88 2.40
N ASP A 253 15.72 4.99 1.22
CA ASP A 253 16.19 5.78 0.09
C ASP A 253 15.63 7.23 0.08
N GLY A 254 14.90 7.62 1.12
CA GLY A 254 14.29 8.94 1.25
C GLY A 254 13.01 9.12 0.43
N THR A 255 12.43 8.06 -0.11
CA THR A 255 11.14 8.10 -0.83
C THR A 255 9.98 7.69 0.06
N ALA A 256 8.74 7.85 -0.41
CA ALA A 256 7.55 7.28 0.22
C ALA A 256 6.49 6.93 -0.82
N ARG A 257 5.78 5.81 -0.64
CA ARG A 257 4.71 5.37 -1.53
C ARG A 257 3.43 6.15 -1.27
N LEU A 258 3.37 7.35 -1.86
CA LEU A 258 2.33 8.34 -1.59
C LEU A 258 0.97 7.94 -2.15
N GLN A 259 -0.07 8.18 -1.35
CA GLN A 259 -1.46 8.30 -1.79
C GLN A 259 -1.90 9.77 -1.66
N THR A 260 -2.44 10.35 -2.73
CA THR A 260 -3.14 11.65 -2.63
C THR A 260 -4.65 11.45 -2.64
N VAL A 261 -5.36 12.32 -1.93
CA VAL A 261 -6.82 12.34 -1.90
C VAL A 261 -7.34 13.73 -2.25
N THR A 262 -8.50 13.77 -2.90
CA THR A 262 -9.31 14.97 -3.11
C THR A 262 -10.64 14.78 -2.39
N GLU A 263 -11.39 15.87 -2.19
CA GLU A 263 -12.72 15.81 -1.60
C GLU A 263 -13.66 14.91 -2.42
N GLU A 264 -13.50 14.92 -3.76
CA GLU A 264 -14.28 14.08 -4.68
C GLU A 264 -13.90 12.61 -4.61
N SER A 265 -12.58 12.31 -4.56
CA SER A 265 -12.09 10.91 -4.63
C SER A 265 -12.31 10.14 -3.33
N HIS A 266 -12.22 10.81 -2.18
CA HIS A 266 -12.40 10.18 -0.87
C HIS A 266 -12.78 11.21 0.21
N PRO A 267 -14.07 11.59 0.31
CA PRO A 267 -14.52 12.67 1.20
C PRO A 267 -14.20 12.39 2.68
N ASP A 268 -14.35 11.16 3.17
CA ASP A 268 -14.07 10.80 4.56
C ASP A 268 -12.60 11.02 4.95
N PHE A 269 -11.66 10.63 4.07
CA PHE A 269 -10.23 10.86 4.33
C PHE A 269 -9.83 12.30 4.16
N TYR A 270 -10.44 12.99 3.21
CA TYR A 270 -10.20 14.41 3.01
C TYR A 270 -10.63 15.23 4.25
N GLU A 271 -11.80 14.91 4.81
CA GLU A 271 -12.27 15.51 6.07
C GLU A 271 -11.36 15.15 7.24
N LEU A 272 -10.96 13.88 7.38
CA LEU A 272 -10.03 13.45 8.44
C LEU A 272 -8.70 14.19 8.37
N LEU A 273 -8.10 14.33 7.19
CA LEU A 273 -6.87 15.12 6.98
C LEU A 273 -7.08 16.58 7.32
N THR A 274 -8.26 17.14 7.00
CA THR A 274 -8.61 18.52 7.34
C THR A 274 -8.65 18.72 8.86
N GLU A 275 -9.27 17.82 9.59
CA GLU A 275 -9.32 17.89 11.05
C GLU A 275 -7.95 17.65 11.70
N PHE A 276 -7.18 16.67 11.18
CA PHE A 276 -5.83 16.39 11.67
C PHE A 276 -4.88 17.58 11.46
N GLY A 277 -4.93 18.22 10.30
CA GLY A 277 -4.11 19.41 10.01
C GLY A 277 -4.40 20.64 10.86
N LYS A 278 -5.56 20.70 11.53
CA LYS A 278 -5.85 21.77 12.51
C LYS A 278 -5.11 21.62 13.84
N ILE A 279 -4.65 20.41 14.14
CA ILE A 279 -4.03 20.04 15.43
C ILE A 279 -2.63 19.45 15.31
N SER A 280 -2.15 19.26 14.09
CA SER A 280 -0.82 18.72 13.78
C SER A 280 -0.05 19.68 12.88
N ASP A 281 1.27 19.66 12.98
CA ASP A 281 2.15 20.46 12.11
C ASP A 281 2.25 19.89 10.69
N THR A 282 1.71 18.68 10.46
CA THR A 282 1.68 18.02 9.15
C THR A 282 0.28 17.53 8.82
N ASN A 283 -0.15 17.71 7.56
CA ASN A 283 -1.42 17.20 7.06
C ASN A 283 -1.23 15.86 6.36
N VAL A 284 -0.40 15.00 6.95
CA VAL A 284 -0.05 13.68 6.44
C VAL A 284 -0.38 12.64 7.48
N LEU A 285 -0.99 11.54 7.08
CA LEU A 285 -1.23 10.39 7.93
C LEU A 285 -0.56 9.15 7.33
N LEU A 286 -0.17 8.20 8.20
CA LEU A 286 0.28 6.89 7.77
C LEU A 286 -0.93 6.03 7.42
N ASN A 287 -0.84 5.31 6.29
CA ASN A 287 -1.85 4.36 5.82
C ASN A 287 -1.24 3.00 5.53
N THR A 288 -1.86 1.96 6.04
CA THR A 288 -1.56 0.57 5.67
C THR A 288 -2.84 -0.27 5.62
N SER A 289 -2.78 -1.39 4.90
CA SER A 289 -3.94 -2.30 4.75
C SER A 289 -4.45 -2.80 6.10
N PHE A 290 -5.77 -2.89 6.25
CA PHE A 290 -6.36 -3.44 7.45
C PHE A 290 -6.44 -4.96 7.36
N ASN A 291 -5.35 -5.59 7.73
CA ASN A 291 -5.19 -7.03 7.90
C ASN A 291 -4.02 -7.31 8.85
N ILE A 292 -3.97 -8.51 9.39
CA ILE A 292 -2.83 -9.06 10.12
C ILE A 292 -2.08 -10.08 9.27
N ARG A 293 -0.90 -10.51 9.71
CA ARG A 293 -0.07 -11.48 8.96
C ARG A 293 -0.86 -12.75 8.63
N GLY A 294 -0.76 -13.20 7.39
CA GLY A 294 -1.41 -14.43 6.91
C GLY A 294 -2.89 -14.27 6.54
N TYR A 295 -3.47 -13.09 6.74
CA TYR A 295 -4.86 -12.83 6.40
C TYR A 295 -4.98 -11.80 5.26
N PRO A 296 -6.00 -11.91 4.40
CA PRO A 296 -6.32 -10.89 3.42
C PRO A 296 -6.80 -9.60 4.10
N ILE A 297 -7.00 -8.54 3.31
CA ILE A 297 -7.70 -7.34 3.77
C ILE A 297 -9.10 -7.78 4.26
N LEU A 298 -9.51 -7.26 5.41
CA LEU A 298 -10.74 -7.67 6.09
C LEU A 298 -12.01 -7.50 5.21
N SER A 299 -12.97 -8.40 5.42
CA SER A 299 -14.24 -8.40 4.69
C SER A 299 -15.47 -8.36 5.62
N THR A 300 -15.29 -8.63 6.91
CA THR A 300 -16.40 -8.72 7.90
C THR A 300 -16.13 -7.83 9.12
N ILE A 301 -17.19 -7.57 9.87
CA ILE A 301 -17.10 -6.88 11.17
C ILE A 301 -16.24 -7.72 12.13
N GLU A 302 -16.44 -9.05 12.12
CA GLU A 302 -15.69 -9.98 12.94
C GLU A 302 -14.18 -9.92 12.67
N ASP A 303 -13.76 -9.80 11.40
CA ASP A 303 -12.34 -9.66 11.05
C ASP A 303 -11.74 -8.40 11.68
N ALA A 304 -12.48 -7.29 11.62
CA ALA A 304 -12.04 -6.01 12.19
C ALA A 304 -11.93 -6.09 13.72
N LEU A 305 -12.91 -6.68 14.39
CA LEU A 305 -12.91 -6.85 15.84
C LEU A 305 -11.91 -7.91 16.30
N TYR A 306 -11.67 -8.96 15.49
CA TYR A 306 -10.59 -9.91 15.74
C TYR A 306 -9.23 -9.24 15.72
N ALA A 307 -8.96 -8.41 14.72
CA ALA A 307 -7.72 -7.67 14.65
C ALA A 307 -7.55 -6.71 15.84
N LEU A 308 -8.61 -5.99 16.24
CA LEU A 308 -8.61 -5.12 17.41
C LEU A 308 -8.23 -5.87 18.69
N ASN A 309 -8.82 -7.04 18.93
CA ASN A 309 -8.61 -7.78 20.16
C ASN A 309 -7.27 -8.57 20.20
N ASN A 310 -6.68 -8.87 19.04
CA ASN A 310 -5.49 -9.73 18.92
C ASN A 310 -4.22 -8.99 18.52
N THR A 311 -4.24 -7.66 18.47
CA THR A 311 -3.07 -6.80 18.16
C THR A 311 -2.99 -5.64 19.15
N ASP A 312 -1.92 -4.83 19.07
CA ASP A 312 -1.79 -3.60 19.86
C ASP A 312 -2.55 -2.40 19.23
N MET A 313 -3.48 -2.65 18.31
CA MET A 313 -4.39 -1.61 17.82
C MET A 313 -5.24 -1.07 18.98
N ASP A 314 -5.43 0.25 19.05
CA ASP A 314 -6.20 0.88 20.14
C ASP A 314 -7.70 0.83 19.89
N TYR A 315 -8.11 1.18 18.66
CA TYR A 315 -9.52 1.31 18.29
C TYR A 315 -9.78 0.86 16.85
N VAL A 316 -11.05 0.56 16.59
CA VAL A 316 -11.56 0.38 15.23
C VAL A 316 -12.76 1.32 15.04
N VAL A 317 -12.78 2.04 13.94
CA VAL A 317 -13.93 2.82 13.51
C VAL A 317 -14.60 2.09 12.35
N ILE A 318 -15.87 1.74 12.53
CA ILE A 318 -16.72 1.17 11.47
C ILE A 318 -17.80 2.19 11.18
N GLU A 319 -17.76 2.78 10.00
CA GLU A 319 -18.59 3.94 9.64
C GLU A 319 -18.37 5.08 10.68
N ASP A 320 -19.39 5.43 11.43
CA ASP A 320 -19.35 6.49 12.46
C ASP A 320 -19.25 5.94 13.89
N TYR A 321 -18.88 4.67 14.08
CA TYR A 321 -18.84 4.06 15.41
C TYR A 321 -17.44 3.62 15.81
N LEU A 322 -17.02 4.06 16.99
CA LEU A 322 -15.76 3.70 17.62
C LEU A 322 -15.92 2.44 18.47
N PHE A 323 -15.11 1.44 18.16
CA PHE A 323 -15.01 0.19 18.92
C PHE A 323 -13.69 0.17 19.70
N GLY A 324 -13.75 -0.01 21.00
CA GLY A 324 -12.62 -0.32 21.86
C GLY A 324 -12.48 -1.85 22.04
N LYS A 325 -11.34 -2.29 22.60
CA LYS A 325 -11.14 -3.68 23.00
C LYS A 325 -12.23 -4.10 23.96
N SER A 326 -12.81 -5.27 23.74
CA SER A 326 -13.78 -5.81 24.69
C SER A 326 -13.02 -6.41 25.89
N GLU A 327 -13.50 -6.13 27.09
CA GLU A 327 -13.10 -6.85 28.31
C GLU A 327 -13.74 -8.27 28.36
N VAL A 328 -14.19 -8.79 27.23
CA VAL A 328 -14.82 -10.12 27.19
C VAL A 328 -13.73 -11.17 27.38
N GLN A 329 -13.76 -11.72 28.58
CA GLN A 329 -13.09 -12.97 28.95
C GLN A 329 -13.53 -14.16 28.10
#